data_a080fe24ea2120a484def7f9ff53bba2
#
_entry.id   a080fe24ea2120a484def7f9ff53bba2
#
_cell.length_a   1.000
_cell.length_b   1.000
_cell.length_c   1.000
_cell.angle_alpha   90.00
_cell.angle_beta   90.00
_cell.angle_gamma   90.00
#
_symmetry.space_group_name_H-M   'P 1'
#
loop_
_entity.id
_entity.type
_entity.pdbx_description
1 polymer ?
#
loop_
_entity_poly.entity_id
_entity_poly.type
_entity_poly.pdbx_seq_one_letter_code
_entity_poly.pdbx_strand_id
1 'polypeptide(L)'
;MAREQDWIAGEVKFRDEFLRPAEVGVLWPAIDPSVWPSEETEHEREVWERFEHKPMGSYLLTVGRACYMKGSKEAVQVAAAASLPLVHVGGGETEEMQRQAEKFGAELLIMPRIDEIEIAALMRNAHALIATARTEGFGLTPMEAAMVGTPALVVDDCGFTHTITDGLNGRRLPWPNTEEGLREWTEAIQQAGESANRTAWSKAGRERILSRFSANHQAEGLARSLAAMGVKVEISDLEILPGLDPA
;
A
#
# COMPACT_ATOMS: atom_id res chain seq x y z
N MET A 1 0.32 -16.04 6.56
CA MET A 1 0.78 -17.22 5.77
C MET A 1 -0.21 -18.36 5.80
N ALA A 2 -0.63 -18.90 6.94
CA ALA A 2 -1.57 -20.04 6.96
C ALA A 2 -2.91 -19.76 6.24
N ARG A 3 -3.57 -18.62 6.46
CA ARG A 3 -4.89 -18.32 5.87
C ARG A 3 -4.88 -18.17 4.35
N GLU A 4 -3.86 -17.58 3.74
CA GLU A 4 -3.76 -17.49 2.27
C GLU A 4 -3.41 -18.83 1.63
N GLN A 5 -2.50 -19.59 2.25
CA GLN A 5 -2.22 -20.96 1.81
C GLN A 5 -3.45 -21.85 1.92
N ASP A 6 -4.27 -21.70 2.97
CA ASP A 6 -5.50 -22.43 3.15
C ASP A 6 -6.58 -22.01 2.14
N TRP A 7 -6.64 -20.72 1.78
CA TRP A 7 -7.56 -20.23 0.76
C TRP A 7 -7.17 -20.72 -0.63
N ILE A 8 -5.90 -20.59 -1.02
CA ILE A 8 -5.37 -21.08 -2.31
C ILE A 8 -5.52 -22.62 -2.38
N ALA A 9 -5.18 -23.33 -1.30
CA ALA A 9 -5.37 -24.77 -1.21
C ALA A 9 -6.85 -25.18 -1.26
N GLY A 10 -7.74 -24.36 -0.72
CA GLY A 10 -9.19 -24.55 -0.81
C GLY A 10 -9.73 -24.40 -2.22
N GLU A 11 -9.31 -23.36 -2.97
CA GLU A 11 -9.68 -23.18 -4.38
C GLU A 11 -9.09 -24.26 -5.30
N VAL A 12 -7.87 -24.70 -5.04
CA VAL A 12 -7.23 -25.81 -5.75
C VAL A 12 -7.99 -27.11 -5.48
N LYS A 13 -8.47 -27.37 -4.27
CA LYS A 13 -9.34 -28.53 -3.97
C LYS A 13 -10.65 -28.53 -4.74
N PHE A 14 -11.22 -27.37 -5.05
CA PHE A 14 -12.44 -27.28 -5.85
C PHE A 14 -12.21 -27.59 -7.34
N ARG A 15 -10.95 -27.55 -7.80
CA ARG A 15 -10.54 -27.93 -9.15
C ARG A 15 -9.94 -29.34 -9.24
N ASP A 16 -9.97 -30.09 -8.15
CA ASP A 16 -9.22 -31.35 -7.92
C ASP A 16 -9.66 -32.56 -8.76
N GLU A 17 -10.60 -32.40 -9.69
CA GLU A 17 -10.78 -33.43 -10.71
C GLU A 17 -9.77 -33.35 -11.87
N PHE A 18 -8.98 -32.26 -11.96
CA PHE A 18 -8.11 -32.02 -13.12
C PHE A 18 -6.64 -31.65 -12.83
N LEU A 19 -6.29 -31.32 -11.60
CA LEU A 19 -4.92 -30.93 -11.26
C LEU A 19 -4.42 -31.75 -10.08
N ARG A 20 -3.27 -32.45 -10.23
CA ARG A 20 -2.56 -33.02 -9.10
C ARG A 20 -2.28 -31.89 -8.09
N PRO A 21 -2.35 -32.16 -6.76
CA PRO A 21 -1.98 -31.18 -5.77
C PRO A 21 -0.54 -30.75 -6.03
N ALA A 22 -0.38 -29.60 -6.68
CA ALA A 22 0.93 -28.98 -6.81
C ALA A 22 1.28 -28.38 -5.46
N GLU A 23 2.53 -28.48 -5.05
CA GLU A 23 3.01 -27.66 -3.95
C GLU A 23 2.80 -26.19 -4.31
N VAL A 24 1.93 -25.50 -3.57
CA VAL A 24 1.63 -24.11 -3.81
C VAL A 24 2.66 -23.25 -3.08
N GLY A 25 3.50 -22.57 -3.82
CA GLY A 25 4.40 -21.54 -3.31
C GLY A 25 3.74 -20.16 -3.33
N VAL A 26 4.05 -19.33 -2.35
CA VAL A 26 3.67 -17.92 -2.38
C VAL A 26 4.83 -17.10 -2.95
N LEU A 27 4.57 -16.42 -4.04
CA LEU A 27 5.51 -15.47 -4.66
C LEU A 27 5.02 -14.05 -4.38
N TRP A 28 5.77 -13.34 -3.55
CA TRP A 28 5.46 -11.95 -3.23
C TRP A 28 5.86 -11.03 -4.38
N PRO A 29 5.05 -10.00 -4.71
CA PRO A 29 5.47 -8.97 -5.64
C PRO A 29 6.64 -8.17 -5.06
N ALA A 30 7.48 -7.64 -5.94
CA ALA A 30 8.59 -6.78 -5.57
C ALA A 30 8.22 -5.30 -5.70
N ILE A 31 8.88 -4.47 -4.89
CA ILE A 31 8.91 -3.01 -5.05
C ILE A 31 10.27 -2.64 -5.62
N ASP A 32 10.26 -1.78 -6.63
CA ASP A 32 11.46 -1.20 -7.22
C ASP A 32 11.86 0.09 -6.48
N PRO A 33 13.01 0.09 -5.77
CA PRO A 33 13.48 1.27 -5.07
C PRO A 33 13.84 2.45 -5.97
N SER A 34 14.10 2.21 -7.26
CA SER A 34 14.42 3.27 -8.22
C SER A 34 13.20 4.10 -8.61
N VAL A 35 12.01 3.48 -8.58
CA VAL A 35 10.73 4.16 -8.81
C VAL A 35 10.26 4.91 -7.56
N TRP A 36 10.58 4.38 -6.38
CA TRP A 36 10.15 4.92 -5.08
C TRP A 36 11.36 5.29 -4.21
N PRO A 37 12.11 6.35 -4.56
CA PRO A 37 13.33 6.74 -3.85
C PRO A 37 13.03 7.22 -2.43
N SER A 38 13.95 6.93 -1.48
CA SER A 38 13.79 7.36 -0.08
C SER A 38 13.90 8.86 0.10
N GLU A 39 14.72 9.48 -0.72
CA GLU A 39 14.93 10.93 -0.72
C GLU A 39 14.20 11.54 -1.92
N GLU A 40 13.71 12.76 -1.72
CA GLU A 40 13.08 13.53 -2.78
C GLU A 40 14.10 13.82 -3.89
N THR A 41 13.81 13.42 -5.12
CA THR A 41 14.64 13.75 -6.26
C THR A 41 14.39 15.18 -6.73
N GLU A 42 15.36 15.77 -7.47
CA GLU A 42 15.17 17.09 -8.07
C GLU A 42 13.96 17.10 -9.03
N HIS A 43 13.82 16.04 -9.82
CA HIS A 43 12.68 15.91 -10.73
C HIS A 43 11.35 15.80 -10.00
N GLU A 44 11.27 15.03 -8.91
CA GLU A 44 10.06 14.95 -8.06
C GLU A 44 9.70 16.32 -7.48
N ARG A 45 10.70 17.10 -7.05
CA ARG A 45 10.49 18.48 -6.54
C ARG A 45 9.95 19.40 -7.63
N GLU A 46 10.52 19.36 -8.83
CA GLU A 46 10.04 20.15 -9.95
C GLU A 46 8.59 19.80 -10.33
N VAL A 47 8.26 18.50 -10.34
CA VAL A 47 6.89 18.01 -10.55
C VAL A 47 5.96 18.54 -9.48
N TRP A 48 6.34 18.45 -8.22
CA TRP A 48 5.56 18.98 -7.10
C TRP A 48 5.34 20.50 -7.18
N GLU A 49 6.34 21.27 -7.58
CA GLU A 49 6.21 22.72 -7.73
C GLU A 49 5.19 23.11 -8.82
N ARG A 50 5.11 22.34 -9.90
CA ARG A 50 4.24 22.56 -11.05
C ARG A 50 2.87 21.90 -10.93
N PHE A 51 2.63 21.17 -9.86
CA PHE A 51 1.40 20.39 -9.70
C PHE A 51 0.17 21.31 -9.63
N GLU A 52 -0.69 21.26 -10.67
CA GLU A 52 -1.77 22.21 -10.88
C GLU A 52 -2.84 22.19 -9.77
N HIS A 53 -3.11 21.01 -9.23
CA HIS A 53 -4.11 20.78 -8.19
C HIS A 53 -3.48 20.37 -6.85
N LYS A 54 -2.38 21.00 -6.51
CA LYS A 54 -1.63 20.74 -5.29
C LYS A 54 -2.51 20.92 -4.05
N PRO A 55 -2.63 19.89 -3.21
CA PRO A 55 -3.36 20.01 -1.96
C PRO A 55 -2.68 21.04 -1.05
N MET A 56 -3.49 21.84 -0.38
CA MET A 56 -2.99 22.85 0.56
C MET A 56 -2.97 22.28 1.98
N GLY A 57 -1.81 22.35 2.64
CA GLY A 57 -1.67 21.88 4.02
C GLY A 57 -1.59 20.35 4.16
N SER A 58 -1.94 19.85 5.35
CA SER A 58 -1.95 18.41 5.65
C SER A 58 -3.16 17.74 5.05
N TYR A 59 -2.99 16.57 4.45
CA TYR A 59 -4.07 15.76 3.86
C TYR A 59 -3.82 14.27 4.03
N LEU A 60 -4.89 13.49 4.00
CA LEU A 60 -4.85 12.04 3.88
C LEU A 60 -4.86 11.65 2.41
N LEU A 61 -4.17 10.57 2.05
CA LEU A 61 -4.07 10.10 0.67
C LEU A 61 -4.66 8.70 0.52
N THR A 62 -5.44 8.50 -0.54
CA THR A 62 -5.81 7.16 -1.04
C THR A 62 -5.44 7.05 -2.51
N VAL A 63 -4.92 5.89 -2.93
CA VAL A 63 -4.55 5.63 -4.33
C VAL A 63 -5.19 4.32 -4.78
N GLY A 64 -5.86 4.34 -5.93
CA GLY A 64 -6.46 3.17 -6.53
C GLY A 64 -7.86 3.43 -7.09
N ARG A 65 -8.59 2.36 -7.42
CA ARG A 65 -9.96 2.48 -7.93
C ARG A 65 -10.93 2.81 -6.78
N ALA A 66 -11.70 3.86 -6.93
CA ALA A 66 -12.84 4.12 -6.03
C ALA A 66 -13.91 3.05 -6.23
N CYS A 67 -14.16 2.24 -5.22
CA CYS A 67 -15.23 1.23 -5.23
C CYS A 67 -15.48 0.65 -3.83
N TYR A 68 -16.58 -0.08 -3.69
CA TYR A 68 -16.95 -0.77 -2.45
C TYR A 68 -15.82 -1.68 -1.91
N MET A 69 -15.15 -2.44 -2.80
CA MET A 69 -14.08 -3.38 -2.38
C MET A 69 -12.84 -2.65 -1.84
N LYS A 70 -12.56 -1.45 -2.30
CA LYS A 70 -11.46 -0.61 -1.80
C LYS A 70 -11.84 0.24 -0.59
N GLY A 71 -13.09 0.16 -0.12
CA GLY A 71 -13.55 0.88 1.06
C GLY A 71 -13.56 2.39 0.90
N SER A 72 -13.84 2.88 -0.32
CA SER A 72 -13.76 4.31 -0.65
C SER A 72 -14.67 5.17 0.20
N LYS A 73 -15.85 4.65 0.59
CA LYS A 73 -16.76 5.31 1.53
C LYS A 73 -16.13 5.43 2.93
N GLU A 74 -15.49 4.37 3.37
CA GLU A 74 -14.84 4.29 4.68
C GLU A 74 -13.65 5.23 4.76
N ALA A 75 -12.89 5.38 3.69
CA ALA A 75 -11.82 6.38 3.61
C ALA A 75 -12.34 7.81 3.79
N VAL A 76 -13.48 8.13 3.18
CA VAL A 76 -14.15 9.43 3.36
C VAL A 76 -14.61 9.62 4.80
N GLN A 77 -15.17 8.57 5.44
CA GLN A 77 -15.60 8.65 6.85
C GLN A 77 -14.42 8.88 7.80
N VAL A 78 -13.29 8.20 7.56
CA VAL A 78 -12.05 8.40 8.31
C VAL A 78 -11.55 9.82 8.19
N ALA A 79 -11.52 10.38 6.97
CA ALA A 79 -11.08 11.75 6.73
C ALA A 79 -11.99 12.78 7.42
N ALA A 80 -13.31 12.59 7.35
CA ALA A 80 -14.28 13.42 8.05
C ALA A 80 -14.06 13.38 9.57
N ALA A 81 -13.88 12.19 10.15
CA ALA A 81 -13.65 12.02 11.58
C ALA A 81 -12.34 12.67 12.04
N ALA A 82 -11.30 12.62 11.22
CA ALA A 82 -10.01 13.23 11.48
C ALA A 82 -9.96 14.74 11.18
N SER A 83 -11.01 15.29 10.55
CA SER A 83 -11.05 16.68 10.09
C SER A 83 -9.86 17.06 9.20
N LEU A 84 -9.43 16.14 8.34
CA LEU A 84 -8.38 16.35 7.35
C LEU A 84 -8.95 16.17 5.94
N PRO A 85 -8.51 16.97 4.96
CA PRO A 85 -8.82 16.73 3.56
C PRO A 85 -8.40 15.34 3.11
N LEU A 86 -9.20 14.71 2.27
CA LEU A 86 -8.87 13.47 1.58
C LEU A 86 -8.51 13.75 0.14
N VAL A 87 -7.32 13.36 -0.26
CA VAL A 87 -6.92 13.31 -1.68
C VAL A 87 -7.09 11.87 -2.16
N HIS A 88 -7.86 11.70 -3.22
CA HIS A 88 -8.03 10.40 -3.88
C HIS A 88 -7.44 10.44 -5.27
N VAL A 89 -6.50 9.55 -5.57
CA VAL A 89 -5.90 9.39 -6.90
C VAL A 89 -6.43 8.12 -7.54
N GLY A 90 -7.19 8.28 -8.61
CA GLY A 90 -7.72 7.17 -9.39
C GLY A 90 -9.14 7.42 -9.91
N GLY A 91 -9.63 6.46 -10.67
CA GLY A 91 -10.99 6.47 -11.23
C GLY A 91 -11.93 5.53 -10.47
N GLY A 92 -13.04 5.17 -11.10
CA GLY A 92 -14.06 4.27 -10.55
C GLY A 92 -15.31 5.02 -10.08
N GLU A 93 -15.83 4.67 -8.92
CA GLU A 93 -17.07 5.22 -8.34
C GLU A 93 -16.82 6.57 -7.64
N THR A 94 -16.13 7.50 -8.32
CA THR A 94 -15.72 8.80 -7.75
C THR A 94 -16.88 9.73 -7.44
N GLU A 95 -17.96 9.65 -8.20
CA GLU A 95 -19.20 10.41 -7.91
C GLU A 95 -19.85 9.91 -6.60
N GLU A 96 -19.75 8.61 -6.30
CA GLU A 96 -20.23 8.09 -5.02
C GLU A 96 -19.35 8.56 -3.87
N MET A 97 -18.02 8.61 -4.05
CA MET A 97 -17.13 9.23 -3.07
C MET A 97 -17.50 10.67 -2.80
N GLN A 98 -17.81 11.46 -3.83
CA GLN A 98 -18.22 12.86 -3.68
C GLN A 98 -19.52 13.00 -2.88
N ARG A 99 -20.53 12.18 -3.19
CA ARG A 99 -21.79 12.15 -2.41
C ARG A 99 -21.56 11.78 -0.92
N GLN A 100 -20.64 10.84 -0.67
CA GLN A 100 -20.29 10.48 0.71
C GLN A 100 -19.52 11.61 1.40
N ALA A 101 -18.64 12.33 0.70
CA ALA A 101 -17.93 13.47 1.25
C ALA A 101 -18.89 14.59 1.66
N GLU A 102 -19.84 14.92 0.82
CA GLU A 102 -20.92 15.89 1.13
C GLU A 102 -21.74 15.44 2.35
N LYS A 103 -22.10 14.16 2.39
CA LYS A 103 -22.88 13.57 3.50
C LYS A 103 -22.17 13.65 4.85
N PHE A 104 -20.85 13.39 4.87
CA PHE A 104 -20.06 13.36 6.09
C PHE A 104 -19.37 14.69 6.39
N GLY A 105 -19.48 15.69 5.51
CA GLY A 105 -18.81 16.98 5.64
C GLY A 105 -17.29 16.88 5.47
N ALA A 106 -16.81 15.92 4.68
CA ALA A 106 -15.39 15.77 4.38
C ALA A 106 -14.97 16.65 3.20
N GLU A 107 -13.80 17.27 3.28
CA GLU A 107 -13.15 17.87 2.14
C GLU A 107 -12.51 16.75 1.29
N LEU A 108 -12.89 16.68 -0.01
CA LEU A 108 -12.42 15.64 -0.92
C LEU A 108 -11.89 16.25 -2.20
N LEU A 109 -10.64 15.95 -2.54
CA LEU A 109 -10.02 16.23 -3.81
C LEU A 109 -9.84 14.93 -4.59
N ILE A 110 -10.48 14.84 -5.76
CA ILE A 110 -10.36 13.68 -6.66
C ILE A 110 -9.43 14.04 -7.81
N MET A 111 -8.39 13.23 -7.98
CA MET A 111 -7.46 13.34 -9.09
C MET A 111 -7.62 12.14 -10.02
N PRO A 112 -7.50 12.33 -11.34
CA PRO A 112 -7.47 11.22 -12.28
C PRO A 112 -6.23 10.33 -12.02
N ARG A 113 -6.05 9.30 -12.83
CA ARG A 113 -4.80 8.56 -12.84
C ARG A 113 -3.67 9.49 -13.32
N ILE A 114 -2.63 9.58 -12.51
CA ILE A 114 -1.42 10.35 -12.72
C ILE A 114 -0.21 9.39 -12.80
N ASP A 115 0.96 9.88 -13.14
CA ASP A 115 2.15 9.05 -13.23
C ASP A 115 2.78 8.74 -11.85
N GLU A 116 3.76 7.85 -11.85
CA GLU A 116 4.37 7.34 -10.61
C GLU A 116 5.14 8.41 -9.85
N ILE A 117 5.76 9.37 -10.54
CA ILE A 117 6.51 10.46 -9.90
C ILE A 117 5.56 11.46 -9.25
N GLU A 118 4.42 11.74 -9.87
CA GLU A 118 3.37 12.57 -9.28
C GLU A 118 2.76 11.89 -8.05
N ILE A 119 2.56 10.56 -8.11
CA ILE A 119 2.09 9.77 -6.97
C ILE A 119 3.13 9.80 -5.83
N ALA A 120 4.43 9.64 -6.14
CA ALA A 120 5.49 9.71 -5.15
C ALA A 120 5.54 11.08 -4.45
N ALA A 121 5.43 12.16 -5.22
CA ALA A 121 5.36 13.52 -4.70
C ALA A 121 4.14 13.74 -3.78
N LEU A 122 2.95 13.26 -4.19
CA LEU A 122 1.76 13.30 -3.36
C LEU A 122 1.93 12.46 -2.08
N MET A 123 2.45 11.25 -2.18
CA MET A 123 2.70 10.41 -1.01
C MET A 123 3.63 11.11 -0.04
N ARG A 124 4.77 11.61 -0.50
CA ARG A 124 5.78 12.25 0.36
C ARG A 124 5.24 13.44 1.14
N ASN A 125 4.36 14.22 0.52
CA ASN A 125 3.73 15.39 1.13
C ASN A 125 2.44 15.07 1.90
N ALA A 126 1.92 13.85 1.83
CA ALA A 126 0.75 13.45 2.59
C ALA A 126 1.03 13.34 4.09
N HIS A 127 0.03 13.62 4.91
CA HIS A 127 0.06 13.35 6.34
C HIS A 127 0.20 11.85 6.61
N ALA A 128 -0.63 11.07 5.94
CA ALA A 128 -0.58 9.60 5.92
C ALA A 128 -1.27 9.06 4.67
N LEU A 129 -0.85 7.89 4.21
CA LEU A 129 -1.63 7.06 3.31
C LEU A 129 -2.65 6.27 4.15
N ILE A 130 -3.91 6.24 3.73
CA ILE A 130 -4.94 5.40 4.34
C ILE A 130 -5.44 4.37 3.33
N ALA A 131 -5.63 3.11 3.78
CA ALA A 131 -6.13 2.03 2.96
C ALA A 131 -7.20 1.22 3.70
N THR A 132 -8.45 1.38 3.28
CA THR A 132 -9.65 0.81 3.89
C THR A 132 -10.26 -0.31 3.03
N ALA A 133 -9.43 -1.09 2.32
CA ALA A 133 -9.92 -2.12 1.42
C ALA A 133 -10.50 -3.34 2.16
N ARG A 134 -11.65 -3.84 1.71
CA ARG A 134 -12.27 -5.10 2.16
C ARG A 134 -11.57 -6.32 1.61
N THR A 135 -10.97 -6.16 0.45
CA THR A 135 -10.21 -7.23 -0.21
C THR A 135 -8.97 -6.60 -0.83
N GLU A 136 -7.84 -7.00 -0.31
CA GLU A 136 -6.53 -6.60 -0.82
C GLU A 136 -5.63 -7.83 -0.92
N GLY A 137 -5.09 -8.08 -2.10
CA GLY A 137 -4.24 -9.23 -2.34
C GLY A 137 -2.92 -9.14 -1.58
N PHE A 138 -2.32 -7.95 -1.57
CA PHE A 138 -1.00 -7.76 -0.97
C PHE A 138 -0.81 -6.41 -0.29
N GLY A 139 -1.20 -5.31 -0.95
CA GLY A 139 -1.04 -3.96 -0.43
C GLY A 139 0.25 -3.28 -0.94
N LEU A 140 0.39 -3.15 -2.26
CA LEU A 140 1.52 -2.45 -2.88
C LEU A 140 1.55 -0.97 -2.46
N THR A 141 0.42 -0.28 -2.52
CA THR A 141 0.34 1.15 -2.24
C THR A 141 0.86 1.56 -0.83
N PRO A 142 0.52 0.85 0.27
CA PRO A 142 1.17 1.09 1.56
C PRO A 142 2.68 0.89 1.56
N MET A 143 3.19 -0.04 0.75
CA MET A 143 4.63 -0.25 0.62
C MET A 143 5.30 0.88 -0.17
N GLU A 144 4.70 1.31 -1.27
CA GLU A 144 5.13 2.46 -2.06
C GLU A 144 5.21 3.72 -1.18
N ALA A 145 4.19 3.97 -0.37
CA ALA A 145 4.17 5.07 0.60
C ALA A 145 5.32 4.96 1.63
N ALA A 146 5.56 3.78 2.17
CA ALA A 146 6.66 3.55 3.11
C ALA A 146 8.04 3.79 2.48
N MET A 147 8.21 3.45 1.19
CA MET A 147 9.45 3.70 0.45
C MET A 147 9.79 5.19 0.36
N VAL A 148 8.80 6.05 0.16
CA VAL A 148 8.98 7.51 0.08
C VAL A 148 8.84 8.23 1.42
N GLY A 149 8.73 7.49 2.53
CA GLY A 149 8.73 8.08 3.87
C GLY A 149 7.35 8.47 4.41
N THR A 150 6.28 7.96 3.85
CA THR A 150 4.91 8.27 4.26
C THR A 150 4.34 7.16 5.14
N PRO A 151 3.84 7.48 6.35
CA PRO A 151 3.16 6.51 7.19
C PRO A 151 1.94 5.90 6.50
N ALA A 152 1.78 4.59 6.60
CA ALA A 152 0.63 3.87 6.08
C ALA A 152 -0.27 3.38 7.22
N LEU A 153 -1.55 3.73 7.14
CA LEU A 153 -2.60 3.31 8.07
C LEU A 153 -3.59 2.44 7.28
N VAL A 154 -3.75 1.20 7.69
CA VAL A 154 -4.51 0.21 6.92
C VAL A 154 -5.50 -0.54 7.80
N VAL A 155 -6.54 -1.11 7.23
CA VAL A 155 -7.40 -2.04 7.98
C VAL A 155 -6.62 -3.30 8.36
N ASP A 156 -6.89 -3.86 9.53
CA ASP A 156 -6.25 -5.10 10.02
C ASP A 156 -6.88 -6.33 9.35
N ASP A 157 -6.74 -6.42 8.03
CA ASP A 157 -7.28 -7.54 7.25
C ASP A 157 -6.47 -7.76 5.96
N CYS A 158 -6.72 -8.91 5.32
CA CYS A 158 -6.22 -9.26 3.99
C CYS A 158 -4.69 -9.13 3.84
N GLY A 159 -4.23 -8.76 2.64
CA GLY A 159 -2.83 -8.63 2.29
C GLY A 159 -2.04 -7.61 3.12
N PHE A 160 -2.73 -6.65 3.74
CA PHE A 160 -2.08 -5.66 4.59
C PHE A 160 -1.37 -6.28 5.81
N THR A 161 -1.84 -7.43 6.30
CA THR A 161 -1.19 -8.15 7.41
C THR A 161 0.20 -8.66 7.07
N HIS A 162 0.54 -8.76 5.78
CA HIS A 162 1.87 -9.16 5.31
C HIS A 162 2.81 -7.96 5.15
N THR A 163 2.28 -6.80 4.79
CA THR A 163 3.06 -5.61 4.48
C THR A 163 3.26 -4.70 5.69
N ILE A 164 2.24 -4.57 6.54
CA ILE A 164 2.28 -3.70 7.73
C ILE A 164 2.38 -4.55 9.01
N THR A 165 3.37 -4.25 9.84
CA THR A 165 3.47 -4.70 11.22
C THR A 165 3.02 -3.57 12.12
N ASP A 166 1.91 -3.77 12.84
CA ASP A 166 1.28 -2.73 13.66
C ASP A 166 2.25 -2.08 14.65
N GLY A 167 2.27 -0.76 14.67
CA GLY A 167 3.12 0.06 15.53
C GLY A 167 4.61 0.10 15.14
N LEU A 168 5.05 -0.72 14.16
CA LEU A 168 6.44 -0.77 13.74
C LEU A 168 6.70 0.02 12.43
N ASN A 169 5.91 -0.25 11.41
CA ASN A 169 6.07 0.40 10.09
C ASN A 169 4.77 0.99 9.56
N GLY A 170 3.84 1.31 10.43
CA GLY A 170 2.50 1.83 10.19
C GLY A 170 1.53 1.31 11.23
N ARG A 171 0.23 1.47 10.97
CA ARG A 171 -0.80 0.96 11.86
C ARG A 171 -1.77 0.05 11.10
N ARG A 172 -2.16 -1.03 11.77
CA ARG A 172 -3.29 -1.87 11.36
C ARG A 172 -4.45 -1.61 12.30
N LEU A 173 -5.57 -1.21 11.75
CA LEU A 173 -6.69 -0.62 12.47
C LEU A 173 -7.98 -1.41 12.23
N PRO A 174 -8.93 -1.39 13.17
CA PRO A 174 -10.22 -2.04 12.96
C PRO A 174 -10.95 -1.39 11.80
N TRP A 175 -11.95 -2.09 11.29
CA TRP A 175 -12.83 -1.57 10.25
C TRP A 175 -13.55 -0.30 10.74
N PRO A 176 -13.49 0.84 10.01
CA PRO A 176 -14.00 2.12 10.49
C PRO A 176 -15.52 2.27 10.32
N ASN A 177 -16.29 1.30 10.81
CA ASN A 177 -17.75 1.27 10.72
C ASN A 177 -18.46 1.49 12.06
N THR A 178 -17.70 1.77 13.11
CA THR A 178 -18.19 2.10 14.46
C THR A 178 -17.54 3.38 14.93
N GLU A 179 -18.15 4.05 15.91
CA GLU A 179 -17.56 5.25 16.54
C GLU A 179 -16.20 4.94 17.17
N GLU A 180 -16.06 3.77 17.78
CA GLU A 180 -14.80 3.33 18.36
C GLU A 180 -13.73 3.10 17.30
N GLY A 181 -14.06 2.40 16.21
CA GLY A 181 -13.15 2.22 15.08
C GLY A 181 -12.69 3.55 14.49
N LEU A 182 -13.60 4.49 14.26
CA LEU A 182 -13.25 5.82 13.76
C LEU A 182 -12.36 6.60 14.73
N ARG A 183 -12.57 6.45 16.06
CA ARG A 183 -11.70 7.05 17.06
C ARG A 183 -10.28 6.49 16.98
N GLU A 184 -10.11 5.16 16.86
CA GLU A 184 -8.79 4.54 16.69
C GLU A 184 -8.07 5.02 15.43
N TRP A 185 -8.80 5.18 14.33
CA TRP A 185 -8.24 5.78 13.11
C TRP A 185 -7.78 7.22 13.34
N THR A 186 -8.58 8.04 14.02
CA THR A 186 -8.22 9.43 14.33
C THR A 186 -6.97 9.51 15.21
N GLU A 187 -6.88 8.66 16.24
CA GLU A 187 -5.71 8.56 17.11
C GLU A 187 -4.45 8.12 16.31
N ALA A 188 -4.59 7.13 15.42
CA ALA A 188 -3.50 6.68 14.58
C ALA A 188 -3.03 7.76 13.58
N ILE A 189 -3.97 8.54 13.03
CA ILE A 189 -3.66 9.69 12.16
C ILE A 189 -2.87 10.75 12.95
N GLN A 190 -3.25 11.05 14.19
CA GLN A 190 -2.50 11.97 15.05
C GLN A 190 -1.07 11.45 15.31
N GLN A 191 -0.94 10.15 15.65
CA GLN A 191 0.36 9.51 15.83
C GLN A 191 1.24 9.58 14.56
N ALA A 192 0.65 9.41 13.37
CA ALA A 192 1.35 9.51 12.09
C ALA A 192 1.90 10.92 11.82
N GLY A 193 1.28 11.96 12.39
CA GLY A 193 1.74 13.35 12.32
C GLY A 193 2.91 13.66 13.24
N GLU A 194 3.18 12.83 14.24
CA GLU A 194 4.32 13.00 15.14
C GLU A 194 5.62 12.68 14.41
N SER A 195 6.55 13.63 14.37
CA SER A 195 7.81 13.52 13.61
C SER A 195 8.63 12.28 13.99
N ALA A 196 8.64 11.89 15.26
CA ALA A 196 9.33 10.70 15.75
C ALA A 196 8.72 9.41 15.18
N ASN A 197 7.39 9.29 15.20
CA ASN A 197 6.68 8.13 14.64
C ASN A 197 6.83 8.08 13.12
N ARG A 198 6.67 9.22 12.44
CA ARG A 198 6.84 9.30 10.99
C ARG A 198 8.21 8.79 10.57
N THR A 199 9.28 9.26 11.22
CA THR A 199 10.65 8.83 10.94
C THR A 199 10.87 7.35 11.24
N ALA A 200 10.40 6.86 12.41
CA ALA A 200 10.58 5.48 12.81
C ALA A 200 9.82 4.51 11.88
N TRP A 201 8.55 4.80 11.58
CA TRP A 201 7.73 3.93 10.73
C TRP A 201 8.22 3.91 9.29
N SER A 202 8.63 5.04 8.73
CA SER A 202 9.18 5.12 7.38
C SER A 202 10.46 4.30 7.26
N LYS A 203 11.39 4.46 8.22
CA LYS A 203 12.63 3.69 8.25
C LYS A 203 12.36 2.20 8.34
N ALA A 204 11.57 1.76 9.31
CA ALA A 204 11.23 0.34 9.50
C ALA A 204 10.45 -0.23 8.30
N GLY A 205 9.57 0.56 7.69
CA GLY A 205 8.83 0.18 6.49
C GLY A 205 9.77 -0.08 5.31
N ARG A 206 10.68 0.85 5.05
CA ARG A 206 11.67 0.71 3.99
C ARG A 206 12.60 -0.48 4.22
N GLU A 207 13.14 -0.66 5.43
CA GLU A 207 13.98 -1.81 5.78
C GLU A 207 13.24 -3.13 5.56
N ARG A 208 11.97 -3.21 5.96
CA ARG A 208 11.14 -4.38 5.74
C ARG A 208 10.95 -4.69 4.26
N ILE A 209 10.71 -3.68 3.43
CA ILE A 209 10.49 -3.85 2.00
C ILE A 209 11.78 -4.35 1.35
N LEU A 210 12.89 -3.68 1.57
CA LEU A 210 14.17 -4.04 0.99
C LEU A 210 14.65 -5.44 1.42
N SER A 211 14.36 -5.86 2.66
CA SER A 211 14.75 -7.16 3.20
C SER A 211 13.82 -8.32 2.84
N ARG A 212 12.62 -8.08 2.28
CA ARG A 212 11.63 -9.15 2.04
C ARG A 212 10.93 -9.08 0.69
N PHE A 213 10.85 -7.90 0.10
CA PHE A 213 10.02 -7.63 -1.09
C PHE A 213 10.81 -6.94 -2.20
N SER A 214 12.12 -7.14 -2.25
CA SER A 214 12.95 -6.69 -3.36
C SER A 214 12.85 -7.64 -4.56
N ALA A 215 13.29 -7.19 -5.73
CA ALA A 215 13.34 -8.01 -6.93
C ALA A 215 14.17 -9.30 -6.72
N ASN A 216 15.26 -9.22 -5.95
CA ASN A 216 16.09 -10.39 -5.62
C ASN A 216 15.29 -11.43 -4.81
N HIS A 217 14.51 -11.01 -3.80
CA HIS A 217 13.67 -11.92 -3.01
C HIS A 217 12.57 -12.55 -3.86
N GLN A 218 12.00 -11.79 -4.81
CA GLN A 218 11.03 -12.32 -5.77
C GLN A 218 11.66 -13.36 -6.69
N ALA A 219 12.85 -13.08 -7.26
CA ALA A 219 13.59 -13.98 -8.11
C ALA A 219 13.97 -15.28 -7.39
N GLU A 220 14.50 -15.18 -6.16
CA GLU A 220 14.79 -16.35 -5.31
C GLU A 220 13.53 -17.17 -4.98
N GLY A 221 12.41 -16.49 -4.69
CA GLY A 221 11.12 -17.14 -4.44
C GLY A 221 10.64 -17.92 -5.66
N LEU A 222 10.76 -17.32 -6.85
CA LEU A 222 10.43 -17.96 -8.11
C LEU A 222 11.34 -19.18 -8.39
N ALA A 223 12.65 -19.02 -8.21
CA ALA A 223 13.63 -20.10 -8.42
C ALA A 223 13.34 -21.29 -7.48
N ARG A 224 13.05 -21.01 -6.19
CA ARG A 224 12.66 -22.06 -5.23
C ARG A 224 11.37 -22.77 -5.65
N SER A 225 10.39 -22.05 -6.11
CA SER A 225 9.12 -22.61 -6.56
C SER A 225 9.31 -23.49 -7.80
N LEU A 226 10.10 -23.05 -8.77
CA LEU A 226 10.44 -23.83 -9.98
C LEU A 226 11.26 -25.09 -9.63
N ALA A 227 12.21 -24.97 -8.72
CA ALA A 227 13.00 -26.12 -8.25
C ALA A 227 12.12 -27.18 -7.56
N ALA A 228 11.14 -26.77 -6.74
CA ALA A 228 10.16 -27.67 -6.14
C ALA A 228 9.29 -28.39 -7.19
N MET A 229 9.09 -27.79 -8.36
CA MET A 229 8.42 -28.39 -9.51
C MET A 229 9.33 -29.26 -10.38
N GLY A 230 10.62 -29.43 -9.99
CA GLY A 230 11.62 -30.22 -10.73
C GLY A 230 12.26 -29.47 -11.91
N VAL A 231 12.05 -28.16 -12.03
CA VAL A 231 12.70 -27.33 -13.03
C VAL A 231 14.07 -26.88 -12.50
N LYS A 232 15.13 -27.14 -13.23
CA LYS A 232 16.46 -26.59 -12.91
C LYS A 232 16.52 -25.12 -13.34
N VAL A 233 16.72 -24.24 -12.36
CA VAL A 233 16.98 -22.83 -12.58
C VAL A 233 18.30 -22.49 -11.89
N GLU A 234 19.24 -21.94 -12.65
CA GLU A 234 20.45 -21.34 -12.09
C GLU A 234 20.20 -19.85 -11.91
N ILE A 235 20.27 -19.37 -10.67
CA ILE A 235 20.03 -17.94 -10.33
C ILE A 235 21.07 -17.03 -11.01
N SER A 236 22.25 -17.57 -11.35
CA SER A 236 23.28 -16.88 -12.13
C SER A 236 22.85 -16.46 -13.54
N ASP A 237 21.78 -17.06 -14.07
CA ASP A 237 21.25 -16.74 -15.40
C ASP A 237 20.23 -15.58 -15.38
N LEU A 238 19.88 -15.12 -14.19
CA LEU A 238 19.10 -13.89 -14.05
C LEU A 238 20.06 -12.72 -14.09
N GLU A 239 20.13 -12.02 -15.21
CA GLU A 239 20.74 -10.68 -15.26
C GLU A 239 19.98 -9.78 -14.27
N ILE A 240 20.51 -9.64 -13.06
CA ILE A 240 20.02 -8.67 -12.09
C ILE A 240 20.29 -7.31 -12.71
N LEU A 241 19.22 -6.57 -12.98
CA LEU A 241 19.30 -5.24 -13.57
C LEU A 241 20.26 -4.38 -12.74
N PRO A 242 21.26 -3.74 -13.35
CA PRO A 242 22.21 -2.90 -12.63
C PRO A 242 21.47 -1.75 -11.94
N GLY A 243 21.69 -1.61 -10.64
CA GLY A 243 21.03 -0.60 -9.79
C GLY A 243 20.20 -1.19 -8.63
N LEU A 244 20.06 -2.49 -8.54
CA LEU A 244 19.32 -3.18 -7.46
C LEU A 244 20.23 -3.76 -6.36
N ASP A 245 21.51 -3.35 -6.32
CA ASP A 245 22.39 -3.72 -5.22
C ASP A 245 21.92 -3.03 -3.93
N PRO A 246 21.71 -3.79 -2.84
CA PRO A 246 21.47 -3.19 -1.54
C PRO A 246 22.73 -2.47 -1.07
N ALA A 247 22.66 -1.14 -0.99
CA ALA A 247 23.65 -0.35 -0.28
C ALA A 247 23.43 -0.40 1.23
#